data_7eaacd151b6b921bc604c76be8e808f6
#
_entry.id   7eaacd151b6b921bc604c76be8e808f6
#
_cell.length_a   1.000
_cell.length_b   1.000
_cell.length_c   1.000
_cell.angle_alpha   90.00
_cell.angle_beta   90.00
_cell.angle_gamma   90.00
#
_symmetry.space_group_name_H-M   'P 1'
#
loop_
_entity.id
_entity.type
_entity.pdbx_description
1 polymer ?
#
loop_
_entity_poly.entity_id
_entity_poly.type
_entity_poly.pdbx_seq_one_letter_code
_entity_poly.pdbx_strand_id
1 'polypeptide(L)'
;MKKLLATICAGAVLGLMASCDDAPGKAKAYNQGINIIPTPVSLTQNEGNFKLNKNTRIYASTPEAKTVAEFFAAKMNTATGYQIATADKETSDGISLVIDG
;
A
#
# COMPACT_ATOMS: atom_id res chain seq x y z
N MET A 1 -43.97 -57.14 8.71
CA MET A 1 -43.74 -57.56 7.32
C MET A 1 -43.39 -56.36 6.47
N LYS A 2 -42.35 -56.51 5.68
CA LYS A 2 -41.84 -55.67 4.61
C LYS A 2 -41.22 -54.34 5.02
N LYS A 3 -40.05 -54.46 5.19
CA LYS A 3 -38.77 -53.94 4.71
C LYS A 3 -38.89 -53.05 3.51
N LEU A 4 -38.71 -51.75 3.74
CA LEU A 4 -38.32 -50.85 2.69
C LEU A 4 -36.89 -50.39 2.95
N LEU A 5 -35.98 -50.94 2.20
CA LEU A 5 -34.65 -50.40 2.04
C LEU A 5 -34.76 -49.13 1.18
N ALA A 6 -34.66 -48.02 1.81
CA ALA A 6 -34.39 -46.79 1.10
C ALA A 6 -32.88 -46.61 1.04
N THR A 7 -32.33 -46.94 -0.08
CA THR A 7 -30.92 -46.65 -0.40
C THR A 7 -30.83 -45.16 -0.70
N ILE A 8 -30.36 -44.40 0.28
CA ILE A 8 -30.04 -43.00 0.09
C ILE A 8 -28.65 -42.96 -0.49
N CYS A 9 -28.54 -42.72 -1.78
CA CYS A 9 -27.31 -42.28 -2.40
C CYS A 9 -27.07 -40.83 -1.99
N ALA A 10 -26.35 -40.67 -0.92
CA ALA A 10 -25.77 -39.37 -0.54
C ALA A 10 -24.59 -39.08 -1.48
N GLY A 11 -24.88 -38.46 -2.59
CA GLY A 11 -23.85 -37.86 -3.43
C GLY A 11 -23.24 -36.68 -2.70
N ALA A 12 -22.13 -36.89 -2.03
CA ALA A 12 -21.32 -35.82 -1.50
C ALA A 12 -20.62 -35.14 -2.67
N VAL A 13 -21.23 -34.10 -3.20
CA VAL A 13 -20.55 -33.13 -4.04
C VAL A 13 -19.68 -32.27 -3.14
N LEU A 14 -18.45 -32.67 -2.92
CA LEU A 14 -17.43 -31.79 -2.39
C LEU A 14 -17.11 -30.76 -3.47
N GLY A 15 -17.82 -29.65 -3.42
CA GLY A 15 -17.43 -28.45 -4.11
C GLY A 15 -16.14 -27.92 -3.48
N LEU A 16 -15.01 -28.22 -4.09
CA LEU A 16 -13.77 -27.51 -3.84
C LEU A 16 -13.99 -26.06 -4.30
N MET A 17 -14.47 -25.25 -3.38
CA MET A 17 -14.36 -23.80 -3.50
C MET A 17 -12.88 -23.50 -3.29
N ALA A 18 -12.13 -23.48 -4.38
CA ALA A 18 -10.85 -22.83 -4.42
C ALA A 18 -11.13 -21.35 -4.19
N SER A 19 -11.12 -20.95 -2.94
CA SER A 19 -11.04 -19.56 -2.54
C SER A 19 -9.74 -19.02 -3.11
N CYS A 20 -9.81 -18.30 -4.21
CA CYS A 20 -8.75 -17.39 -4.57
C CYS A 20 -8.74 -16.31 -3.52
N ASP A 21 -7.90 -16.47 -2.50
CA ASP A 21 -7.51 -15.42 -1.58
C ASP A 21 -6.59 -14.43 -2.32
N ASP A 22 -7.11 -13.78 -3.33
CA ASP A 22 -6.59 -12.51 -3.76
C ASP A 22 -7.19 -11.43 -2.83
N ALA A 23 -6.70 -11.41 -1.60
CA ALA A 23 -6.94 -10.28 -0.74
C ALA A 23 -6.33 -9.04 -1.40
N PRO A 24 -7.14 -8.03 -1.76
CA PRO A 24 -6.60 -6.79 -2.31
C PRO A 24 -5.75 -6.12 -1.23
N GLY A 25 -4.44 -6.18 -1.36
CA GLY A 25 -3.55 -5.46 -0.46
C GLY A 25 -2.26 -6.15 -0.06
N LYS A 26 -2.02 -7.37 -0.44
CA LYS A 26 -0.64 -7.88 -0.40
C LYS A 26 0.06 -7.44 -1.67
N ALA A 27 0.60 -6.22 -1.63
CA ALA A 27 1.64 -5.88 -2.57
C ALA A 27 2.64 -7.03 -2.54
N LYS A 28 2.79 -7.73 -3.65
CA LYS A 28 3.85 -8.73 -3.79
C LYS A 28 5.11 -8.02 -3.40
N ALA A 29 5.74 -8.49 -2.33
CA ALA A 29 7.05 -7.99 -1.96
C ALA A 29 7.89 -8.10 -3.24
N TYR A 30 8.28 -6.95 -3.78
CA TYR A 30 9.22 -6.89 -4.86
C TYR A 30 10.54 -7.36 -4.23
N ASN A 31 10.67 -8.67 -4.19
CA ASN A 31 11.86 -9.30 -3.69
C ASN A 31 12.98 -8.89 -4.61
N GLN A 32 13.94 -8.28 -4.02
CA GLN A 32 15.30 -8.19 -4.49
C GLN A 32 15.74 -6.77 -4.77
N GLY A 33 16.14 -6.16 -3.69
CA GLY A 33 16.94 -4.96 -3.72
C GLY A 33 16.12 -3.71 -4.07
N ILE A 34 16.40 -2.67 -3.39
CA ILE A 34 15.86 -1.35 -3.72
C ILE A 34 16.59 -0.88 -4.97
N ASN A 35 15.91 -0.89 -6.11
CA ASN A 35 16.47 -0.44 -7.39
C ASN A 35 16.18 1.05 -7.58
N ILE A 36 17.02 1.88 -7.01
CA ILE A 36 16.97 3.34 -7.18
C ILE A 36 18.06 3.74 -8.17
N ILE A 37 17.72 4.59 -9.12
CA ILE A 37 18.66 5.11 -10.11
C ILE A 37 18.71 6.65 -9.99
N PRO A 38 19.90 7.24 -9.78
CA PRO A 38 21.21 6.60 -9.56
C PRO A 38 21.28 5.84 -8.25
N THR A 39 22.15 4.83 -8.17
CA THR A 39 22.34 4.06 -6.95
C THR A 39 22.91 4.96 -5.84
N PRO A 40 22.27 5.03 -4.67
CA PRO A 40 22.78 5.83 -3.56
C PRO A 40 24.08 5.26 -3.00
N VAL A 41 24.93 6.14 -2.47
CA VAL A 41 26.19 5.76 -1.83
C VAL A 41 25.97 4.93 -0.57
N SER A 42 24.89 5.21 0.14
CA SER A 42 24.49 4.46 1.34
C SER A 42 22.98 4.23 1.31
N LEU A 43 22.56 3.04 1.64
CA LEU A 43 21.16 2.66 1.71
C LEU A 43 20.93 1.75 2.91
N THR A 44 20.03 2.14 3.78
CA THR A 44 19.55 1.30 4.89
C THR A 44 18.11 0.94 4.65
N GLN A 45 17.83 -0.33 4.51
CA GLN A 45 16.47 -0.83 4.39
C GLN A 45 15.91 -1.14 5.77
N ASN A 46 14.86 -0.43 6.14
CA ASN A 46 14.11 -0.70 7.37
C ASN A 46 12.93 -1.62 7.08
N GLU A 47 12.40 -2.24 8.11
CA GLU A 47 11.18 -3.03 8.02
C GLU A 47 9.95 -2.13 7.94
N GLY A 48 8.89 -2.65 7.32
CA GLY A 48 7.62 -1.97 7.18
C GLY A 48 7.39 -1.37 5.80
N ASN A 49 6.22 -0.79 5.63
CA ASN A 49 5.81 -0.17 4.37
C ASN A 49 5.08 1.14 4.66
N PHE A 50 5.38 2.16 3.90
CA PHE A 50 4.61 3.38 3.90
C PHE A 50 3.33 3.18 3.07
N LYS A 51 2.17 3.50 3.64
CA LYS A 51 0.88 3.42 2.96
C LYS A 51 0.37 4.80 2.61
N LEU A 52 0.49 5.18 1.35
CA LEU A 52 -0.13 6.40 0.85
C LEU A 52 -1.64 6.28 0.90
N ASN A 53 -2.32 7.27 1.45
CA ASN A 53 -3.77 7.33 1.52
C ASN A 53 -4.27 8.80 1.47
N LYS A 54 -5.58 8.99 1.42
CA LYS A 54 -6.19 10.32 1.34
C LYS A 54 -5.89 11.25 2.51
N ASN A 55 -5.47 10.70 3.65
CA ASN A 55 -5.14 11.47 4.84
C ASN A 55 -3.65 11.80 4.93
N THR A 56 -2.82 11.25 4.04
CA THR A 56 -1.39 11.54 3.98
C THR A 56 -1.19 13.04 3.85
N ARG A 57 -0.21 13.56 4.57
CA ARG A 57 0.21 14.97 4.54
C ARG A 57 1.68 15.05 4.19
N ILE A 58 2.08 16.14 3.58
CA ILE A 58 3.47 16.39 3.23
C ILE A 58 3.96 17.59 4.01
N TYR A 59 4.87 17.36 4.92
CA TYR A 59 5.56 18.40 5.65
C TYR A 59 6.79 18.87 4.86
N ALA A 60 7.08 20.14 4.92
CA ALA A 60 8.26 20.74 4.30
C ALA A 60 8.95 21.67 5.30
N SER A 61 10.25 21.47 5.51
CA SER A 61 11.02 22.20 6.50
C SER A 61 11.34 23.65 6.12
N THR A 62 11.35 23.95 4.83
CA THR A 62 11.68 25.27 4.29
C THR A 62 10.70 25.71 3.20
N PRO A 63 10.63 27.01 2.84
CA PRO A 63 9.82 27.47 1.74
C PRO A 63 10.16 26.81 0.39
N GLU A 64 11.44 26.53 0.16
CA GLU A 64 11.91 25.86 -1.05
C GLU A 64 11.41 24.41 -1.09
N ALA A 65 11.54 23.69 0.04
CA ALA A 65 10.97 22.35 0.17
C ALA A 65 9.45 22.34 0.02
N LYS A 66 8.76 23.41 0.43
CA LYS A 66 7.32 23.53 0.26
C LYS A 66 6.90 23.58 -1.20
N THR A 67 7.63 24.30 -2.04
CA THR A 67 7.38 24.32 -3.48
C THR A 67 7.48 22.93 -4.10
N VAL A 68 8.45 22.14 -3.68
CA VAL A 68 8.60 20.75 -4.11
C VAL A 68 7.46 19.88 -3.58
N ALA A 69 7.07 20.06 -2.32
CA ALA A 69 5.96 19.36 -1.71
C ALA A 69 4.62 19.60 -2.43
N GLU A 70 4.35 20.84 -2.80
CA GLU A 70 3.14 21.22 -3.54
C GLU A 70 3.12 20.60 -4.95
N PHE A 71 4.25 20.62 -5.65
CA PHE A 71 4.39 19.96 -6.95
C PHE A 71 4.16 18.44 -6.82
N PHE A 72 4.76 17.82 -5.84
CA PHE A 72 4.59 16.39 -5.59
C PHE A 72 3.13 16.06 -5.23
N ALA A 73 2.52 16.83 -4.33
CA ALA A 73 1.11 16.67 -3.98
C ALA A 73 0.20 16.74 -5.21
N ALA A 74 0.42 17.73 -6.08
CA ALA A 74 -0.37 17.89 -7.32
C ALA A 74 -0.25 16.65 -8.23
N LYS A 75 0.96 16.11 -8.40
CA LYS A 75 1.20 14.90 -9.19
C LYS A 75 0.50 13.68 -8.59
N MET A 76 0.61 13.50 -7.27
CA MET A 76 -0.02 12.39 -6.59
C MET A 76 -1.54 12.49 -6.62
N ASN A 77 -2.10 13.69 -6.45
CA ASN A 77 -3.54 13.92 -6.50
C ASN A 77 -4.12 13.60 -7.88
N THR A 78 -3.40 13.98 -8.94
CA THR A 78 -3.80 13.64 -10.32
C THR A 78 -3.79 12.12 -10.55
N ALA A 79 -2.79 11.42 -10.03
CA ALA A 79 -2.62 9.99 -10.25
C ALA A 79 -3.57 9.13 -9.40
N THR A 80 -3.89 9.56 -8.18
CA THR A 80 -4.64 8.76 -7.20
C THR A 80 -6.09 9.21 -7.00
N GLY A 81 -6.43 10.43 -7.39
CA GLY A 81 -7.70 11.07 -7.04
C GLY A 81 -7.79 11.50 -5.57
N TYR A 82 -6.70 11.42 -4.79
CA TYR A 82 -6.64 11.89 -3.41
C TYR A 82 -6.53 13.42 -3.37
N GLN A 83 -6.70 13.97 -2.18
CA GLN A 83 -6.47 15.38 -1.90
C GLN A 83 -5.36 15.53 -0.84
N ILE A 84 -4.18 15.08 -1.22
CA ILE A 84 -2.99 15.21 -0.40
C ILE A 84 -2.62 16.69 -0.35
N ALA A 85 -2.42 17.20 0.86
CA ALA A 85 -2.07 18.59 1.10
C ALA A 85 -0.75 18.69 1.87
N THR A 86 -0.12 19.85 1.78
CA THR A 86 1.02 20.19 2.63
C THR A 86 0.57 20.46 4.07
N ALA A 87 1.45 20.24 5.03
CA ALA A 87 1.23 20.47 6.45
C ALA A 87 2.34 21.37 7.01
N ASP A 88 1.97 22.18 8.00
CA ASP A 88 2.93 23.09 8.69
C ASP A 88 3.73 22.37 9.78
N LYS A 89 3.33 21.16 10.12
CA LYS A 89 4.00 20.33 11.13
C LYS A 89 4.17 18.90 10.61
N GLU A 90 5.27 18.30 11.03
CA GLU A 90 5.56 16.90 10.76
C GLU A 90 4.50 15.99 11.37
N THR A 91 4.14 14.95 10.66
CA THR A 91 3.17 13.93 11.08
C THR A 91 3.81 12.55 11.01
N SER A 92 3.50 11.68 11.95
CA SER A 92 4.06 10.32 12.02
C SER A 92 3.75 9.47 10.77
N ASP A 93 2.60 9.70 10.15
CA ASP A 93 2.13 8.95 8.99
C ASP A 93 2.21 9.80 7.70
N GLY A 94 3.03 10.82 7.71
CA GLY A 94 3.22 11.74 6.60
C GLY A 94 4.51 11.51 5.84
N ILE A 95 4.74 12.40 4.89
CA ILE A 95 5.99 12.52 4.13
C ILE A 95 6.68 13.79 4.60
N SER A 96 7.93 13.71 5.00
CA SER A 96 8.72 14.87 5.42
C SER A 96 9.78 15.19 4.38
N LEU A 97 9.76 16.41 3.87
CA LEU A 97 10.79 16.96 3.01
C LEU A 97 11.65 17.92 3.83
N VAL A 98 12.86 17.49 4.11
CA VAL A 98 13.83 18.24 4.93
C VAL A 98 15.04 18.56 4.07
N ILE A 99 15.47 19.81 4.12
CA ILE A 99 16.73 20.24 3.52
C ILE A 99 17.70 20.43 4.65
N ASP A 100 18.70 19.56 4.70
CA ASP A 100 19.87 19.69 5.58
C ASP A 100 20.93 20.51 4.84
N GLY A 101 21.29 21.63 5.43
CA GLY A 101 22.31 22.54 4.93
C GLY A 101 23.64 22.38 5.62
#